data_4ae8ceb403b2a7caf0c47051820614ca
#
_entry.id   4ae8ceb403b2a7caf0c47051820614ca
#
_cell.length_a   1.000
_cell.length_b   1.000
_cell.length_c   1.000
_cell.angle_alpha   90.00
_cell.angle_beta   90.00
_cell.angle_gamma   90.00
#
_symmetry.space_group_name_H-M   'P 1'
#
loop_
_entity.id
_entity.type
_entity.pdbx_description
1 polymer ?
#
loop_
_entity_poly.entity_id
_entity_poly.type
_entity_poly.pdbx_seq_one_letter_code
_entity_poly.pdbx_strand_id
1 'polypeptide(L)'
;MLHEQRIYRVLAADDRLAAIVLGRLGASAAREAASNVRAGGALYDHFSPVKELPDFRIRPPEPADVLRRYFDQAQDRFGVDWEVLAAVMLIETRMGRIVSNSSAGAQGPMQFIPSTWAAYGLGGDVHEERDAILGAANYLSASGAPSDYRGALFHYNPVPAYVTAVTGYANAMERDPDLFYAYYNWQVFVRTTHGDVRLTGPGL
;
A
#
# COMPACT_ATOMS: atom_id res chain seq x y z
N MET A 1 10.39 -13.75 -2.16
CA MET A 1 9.57 -12.63 -1.64
C MET A 1 10.33 -11.67 -0.72
N LEU A 2 10.89 -12.04 0.47
CA LEU A 2 11.64 -11.08 1.30
C LEU A 2 12.91 -10.54 0.61
N HIS A 3 13.67 -11.39 -0.09
CA HIS A 3 14.83 -10.95 -0.86
C HIS A 3 14.43 -10.02 -2.00
N GLU A 4 13.38 -10.34 -2.70
CA GLU A 4 12.84 -9.53 -3.78
C GLU A 4 12.38 -8.15 -3.28
N GLN A 5 11.62 -8.08 -2.18
CA GLN A 5 11.25 -6.80 -1.56
C GLN A 5 12.48 -5.96 -1.20
N ARG A 6 13.54 -6.58 -0.66
CA ARG A 6 14.80 -5.89 -0.37
C ARG A 6 15.48 -5.37 -1.63
N ILE A 7 15.47 -6.15 -2.72
CA ILE A 7 16.01 -5.70 -4.01
C ILE A 7 15.25 -4.48 -4.51
N TYR A 8 13.90 -4.51 -4.51
CA TYR A 8 13.11 -3.35 -4.91
C TYR A 8 13.38 -2.13 -4.04
N ARG A 9 13.59 -2.28 -2.74
CA ARG A 9 13.94 -1.16 -1.86
C ARG A 9 15.30 -0.55 -2.18
N VAL A 10 16.29 -1.38 -2.51
CA VAL A 10 17.62 -0.92 -2.95
C VAL A 10 17.54 -0.19 -4.29
N LEU A 11 16.80 -0.77 -5.25
CA LEU A 11 16.62 -0.15 -6.58
C LEU A 11 15.79 1.15 -6.51
N ALA A 12 14.80 1.22 -5.62
CA ALA A 12 14.02 2.43 -5.38
C ALA A 12 14.86 3.58 -4.78
N ALA A 13 15.99 3.28 -4.16
CA ALA A 13 16.89 4.25 -3.55
C ALA A 13 18.02 4.72 -4.48
N ASP A 14 18.21 4.10 -5.66
CA ASP A 14 19.31 4.37 -6.58
C ASP A 14 18.86 4.19 -8.05
N ASP A 15 18.45 5.29 -8.67
CA ASP A 15 17.99 5.33 -10.08
C ASP A 15 19.03 4.80 -11.06
N ARG A 16 20.31 5.04 -10.80
CA ARG A 16 21.39 4.59 -11.68
C ARG A 16 21.54 3.08 -11.62
N LEU A 17 21.50 2.50 -10.41
CA LEU A 17 21.52 1.05 -10.22
C LEU A 17 20.26 0.42 -10.81
N ALA A 18 19.08 1.03 -10.59
CA ALA A 18 17.82 0.59 -11.18
C ALA A 18 17.90 0.51 -12.71
N ALA A 19 18.38 1.56 -13.37
CA ALA A 19 18.53 1.59 -14.83
C ALA A 19 19.46 0.47 -15.34
N ILE A 20 20.59 0.24 -14.66
CA ILE A 20 21.53 -0.84 -15.02
C ILE A 20 20.89 -2.23 -14.87
N VAL A 21 20.21 -2.47 -13.76
CA VAL A 21 19.59 -3.78 -13.47
C VAL A 21 18.43 -4.04 -14.42
N LEU A 22 17.52 -3.07 -14.56
CA LEU A 22 16.36 -3.19 -15.46
C LEU A 22 16.77 -3.41 -16.91
N GLY A 23 17.85 -2.74 -17.37
CA GLY A 23 18.39 -2.92 -18.73
C GLY A 23 18.98 -4.32 -19.00
N ARG A 24 19.22 -5.13 -17.98
CA ARG A 24 19.71 -6.52 -18.10
C ARG A 24 18.63 -7.58 -18.00
N LEU A 25 17.41 -7.20 -17.66
CA LEU A 25 16.27 -8.12 -17.56
C LEU A 25 15.62 -8.34 -18.93
N GLY A 26 15.00 -9.50 -19.13
CA GLY A 26 14.09 -9.72 -20.25
C GLY A 26 12.87 -8.78 -20.15
N ALA A 27 12.25 -8.46 -21.28
CA ALA A 27 11.23 -7.40 -21.38
C ALA A 27 10.04 -7.55 -20.41
N SER A 28 9.60 -8.77 -20.09
CA SER A 28 8.50 -9.00 -19.13
C SER A 28 8.94 -8.68 -17.72
N ALA A 29 10.04 -9.27 -17.26
CA ALA A 29 10.60 -9.03 -15.93
C ALA A 29 11.01 -7.56 -15.73
N ALA A 30 11.54 -6.91 -16.78
CA ALA A 30 11.90 -5.49 -16.74
C ALA A 30 10.66 -4.61 -16.50
N ARG A 31 9.53 -4.88 -17.15
CA ARG A 31 8.28 -4.12 -16.97
C ARG A 31 7.72 -4.25 -15.57
N GLU A 32 7.68 -5.48 -15.04
CA GLU A 32 7.22 -5.76 -13.67
C GLU A 32 8.12 -5.06 -12.65
N ALA A 33 9.43 -5.29 -12.73
CA ALA A 33 10.40 -4.66 -11.85
C ALA A 33 10.37 -3.12 -11.93
N ALA A 34 10.23 -2.55 -13.12
CA ALA A 34 10.12 -1.10 -13.30
C ALA A 34 8.88 -0.50 -12.62
N SER A 35 7.74 -1.22 -12.62
CA SER A 35 6.54 -0.78 -11.89
C SER A 35 6.80 -0.71 -10.39
N ASN A 36 7.40 -1.77 -9.82
CA ASN A 36 7.74 -1.83 -8.39
C ASN A 36 8.77 -0.78 -7.99
N VAL A 37 9.83 -0.61 -8.80
CA VAL A 37 10.88 0.41 -8.55
C VAL A 37 10.29 1.81 -8.60
N ARG A 38 9.46 2.13 -9.59
CA ARG A 38 8.82 3.44 -9.70
C ARG A 38 7.87 3.73 -8.53
N ALA A 39 7.04 2.77 -8.16
CA ALA A 39 6.10 2.92 -7.05
C ALA A 39 6.84 3.10 -5.72
N GLY A 40 7.86 2.28 -5.46
CA GLY A 40 8.70 2.39 -4.26
C GLY A 40 9.57 3.64 -4.26
N GLY A 41 10.14 4.02 -5.40
CA GLY A 41 10.99 5.21 -5.58
C GLY A 41 10.23 6.50 -5.27
N ALA A 42 9.00 6.64 -5.78
CA ALA A 42 8.17 7.80 -5.50
C ALA A 42 7.98 8.04 -4.00
N LEU A 43 7.72 6.96 -3.22
CA LEU A 43 7.61 7.05 -1.77
C LEU A 43 8.98 7.30 -1.11
N TYR A 44 10.03 6.67 -1.63
CA TYR A 44 11.38 6.84 -1.11
C TYR A 44 11.84 8.29 -1.22
N ASP A 45 11.62 8.94 -2.34
CA ASP A 45 12.01 10.34 -2.58
C ASP A 45 11.18 11.32 -1.77
N HIS A 46 9.91 11.01 -1.55
CA HIS A 46 8.99 11.88 -0.82
C HIS A 46 9.24 11.88 0.70
N PHE A 47 9.48 10.71 1.29
CA PHE A 47 9.63 10.58 2.74
C PHE A 47 11.10 10.57 3.15
N SER A 48 11.47 11.46 4.08
CA SER A 48 12.80 11.45 4.68
C SER A 48 13.00 10.28 5.64
N PRO A 49 14.24 9.78 5.80
CA PRO A 49 14.52 8.74 6.79
C PRO A 49 14.28 9.28 8.21
N VAL A 50 13.75 8.42 9.07
CA VAL A 50 13.54 8.76 10.48
C VAL A 50 14.81 8.57 11.30
N LYS A 51 14.98 9.34 12.37
CA LYS A 51 16.10 9.19 13.31
C LYS A 51 15.86 8.05 14.30
N GLU A 52 14.63 7.92 14.76
CA GLU A 52 14.19 6.92 15.73
C GLU A 52 13.09 6.06 15.11
N LEU A 53 13.04 4.79 15.50
CA LEU A 53 11.98 3.90 15.04
C LEU A 53 10.64 4.36 15.64
N PRO A 54 9.58 4.44 14.82
CA PRO A 54 8.25 4.66 15.35
C PRO A 54 7.81 3.46 16.20
N ASP A 55 7.02 3.72 17.23
CA ASP A 55 6.40 2.68 18.06
C ASP A 55 5.23 2.03 17.31
N PHE A 56 5.55 1.30 16.24
CA PHE A 56 4.57 0.54 15.47
C PHE A 56 4.30 -0.80 16.14
N ARG A 57 3.03 -1.04 16.46
CA ARG A 57 2.55 -2.37 16.80
C ARG A 57 2.28 -3.15 15.52
N ILE A 58 2.91 -4.30 15.41
CA ILE A 58 2.82 -5.17 14.23
C ILE A 58 2.09 -6.45 14.60
N ARG A 59 1.16 -6.88 13.77
CA ARG A 59 0.47 -8.18 13.88
C ARG A 59 0.56 -8.98 12.58
N PRO A 60 0.29 -10.29 12.60
CA PRO A 60 -0.03 -11.02 11.36
C PRO A 60 -1.27 -10.39 10.69
N PRO A 61 -1.28 -10.27 9.36
CA PRO A 61 -2.48 -9.81 8.65
C PRO A 61 -3.55 -10.90 8.63
N GLU A 62 -4.78 -10.52 8.28
CA GLU A 62 -5.81 -11.50 7.91
C GLU A 62 -5.31 -12.40 6.76
N PRO A 63 -5.77 -13.66 6.64
CA PRO A 63 -5.40 -14.54 5.54
C PRO A 63 -5.63 -13.87 4.17
N ALA A 64 -4.72 -14.10 3.22
CA ALA A 64 -4.75 -13.44 1.92
C ALA A 64 -6.06 -13.65 1.16
N ASP A 65 -6.61 -14.86 1.21
CA ASP A 65 -7.89 -15.19 0.59
C ASP A 65 -9.09 -14.53 1.29
N VAL A 66 -8.98 -14.22 2.58
CA VAL A 66 -9.99 -13.45 3.31
C VAL A 66 -9.96 -11.99 2.87
N LEU A 67 -8.77 -11.37 2.85
CA LEU A 67 -8.61 -10.00 2.36
C LEU A 67 -9.08 -9.87 0.91
N ARG A 68 -8.70 -10.84 0.05
CA ARG A 68 -9.15 -10.82 -1.34
C ARG A 68 -10.67 -10.82 -1.46
N ARG A 69 -11.38 -11.65 -0.70
CA ARG A 69 -12.85 -11.63 -0.67
C ARG A 69 -13.42 -10.28 -0.21
N TYR A 70 -12.77 -9.60 0.75
CA TYR A 70 -13.24 -8.28 1.19
C TYR A 70 -13.04 -7.23 0.11
N PHE A 71 -11.92 -7.27 -0.62
CA PHE A 71 -11.69 -6.39 -1.76
C PHE A 71 -12.70 -6.65 -2.89
N ASP A 72 -12.97 -7.91 -3.24
CA ASP A 72 -13.97 -8.28 -4.24
C ASP A 72 -15.38 -7.79 -3.86
N GLN A 73 -15.78 -7.97 -2.58
CA GLN A 73 -17.08 -7.44 -2.08
C GLN A 73 -17.17 -5.92 -2.17
N ALA A 74 -16.08 -5.22 -1.92
CA ALA A 74 -16.03 -3.77 -2.00
C ALA A 74 -16.11 -3.28 -3.45
N GLN A 75 -15.41 -3.95 -4.38
CA GLN A 75 -15.53 -3.71 -5.82
C GLN A 75 -16.95 -3.93 -6.32
N ASP A 76 -17.57 -5.06 -5.98
CA ASP A 76 -18.95 -5.37 -6.39
C ASP A 76 -19.95 -4.33 -5.90
N ARG A 77 -19.71 -3.76 -4.71
CA ARG A 77 -20.64 -2.80 -4.10
C ARG A 77 -20.44 -1.36 -4.58
N PHE A 78 -19.21 -0.94 -4.82
CA PHE A 78 -18.87 0.47 -5.06
C PHE A 78 -18.21 0.73 -6.42
N GLY A 79 -17.91 -0.31 -7.20
CA GLY A 79 -17.28 -0.20 -8.52
C GLY A 79 -15.83 0.27 -8.48
N VAL A 80 -15.16 0.16 -7.33
CA VAL A 80 -13.73 0.47 -7.18
C VAL A 80 -12.94 -0.81 -7.33
N ASP A 81 -11.98 -0.84 -8.26
CA ASP A 81 -11.20 -2.04 -8.59
C ASP A 81 -10.46 -2.57 -7.35
N TRP A 82 -10.53 -3.89 -7.16
CA TRP A 82 -9.94 -4.55 -6.00
C TRP A 82 -8.42 -4.31 -5.89
N GLU A 83 -7.73 -4.17 -7.00
CA GLU A 83 -6.30 -3.89 -7.09
C GLU A 83 -5.95 -2.53 -6.47
N VAL A 84 -6.82 -1.54 -6.67
CA VAL A 84 -6.65 -0.21 -6.10
C VAL A 84 -6.83 -0.26 -4.59
N LEU A 85 -7.85 -0.96 -4.10
CA LEU A 85 -8.09 -1.14 -2.66
C LEU A 85 -6.93 -1.90 -1.99
N ALA A 86 -6.45 -2.96 -2.63
CA ALA A 86 -5.30 -3.73 -2.15
C ALA A 86 -4.02 -2.88 -2.14
N ALA A 87 -3.78 -2.05 -3.17
CA ALA A 87 -2.63 -1.16 -3.22
C ALA A 87 -2.69 -0.06 -2.15
N VAL A 88 -3.86 0.49 -1.84
CA VAL A 88 -4.07 1.41 -0.71
C VAL A 88 -3.68 0.71 0.59
N MET A 89 -4.24 -0.46 0.89
CA MET A 89 -3.94 -1.20 2.12
C MET A 89 -2.47 -1.63 2.22
N LEU A 90 -1.84 -1.95 1.09
CA LEU A 90 -0.40 -2.24 1.02
C LEU A 90 0.44 -1.04 1.47
N ILE A 91 0.09 0.15 1.03
CA ILE A 91 0.85 1.38 1.35
C ILE A 91 0.58 1.82 2.78
N GLU A 92 -0.68 1.85 3.20
CA GLU A 92 -1.09 2.34 4.51
C GLU A 92 -0.54 1.46 5.64
N THR A 93 -0.77 0.16 5.58
CA THR A 93 -0.50 -0.71 6.75
C THR A 93 0.19 -2.04 6.41
N ARG A 94 0.70 -2.23 5.17
CA ARG A 94 1.25 -3.53 4.74
C ARG A 94 0.24 -4.66 4.92
N MET A 95 -0.93 -4.50 4.31
CA MET A 95 -2.04 -5.47 4.40
C MET A 95 -2.53 -5.69 5.84
N GLY A 96 -2.68 -4.60 6.62
CA GLY A 96 -3.18 -4.66 7.99
C GLY A 96 -2.15 -5.09 9.05
N ARG A 97 -0.86 -5.19 8.69
CA ARG A 97 0.20 -5.53 9.66
C ARG A 97 0.45 -4.44 10.69
N ILE A 98 0.40 -3.17 10.28
CA ILE A 98 0.56 -2.04 11.20
C ILE A 98 -0.81 -1.73 11.82
N VAL A 99 -0.89 -1.86 13.15
CA VAL A 99 -2.14 -1.60 13.90
C VAL A 99 -2.08 -0.33 14.76
N SER A 100 -1.01 0.44 14.64
CA SER A 100 -0.86 1.73 15.30
C SER A 100 -1.52 2.84 14.49
N ASN A 101 -2.06 3.83 15.19
CA ASN A 101 -2.49 5.06 14.55
C ASN A 101 -1.30 5.84 13.98
N SER A 102 -1.53 6.60 12.91
CA SER A 102 -0.50 7.51 12.40
C SER A 102 -0.30 8.71 13.35
N SER A 103 0.77 9.47 13.14
CA SER A 103 1.02 10.72 13.87
C SER A 103 -0.07 11.77 13.61
N ALA A 104 -0.80 11.67 12.50
CA ALA A 104 -1.95 12.52 12.17
C ALA A 104 -3.29 11.98 12.73
N GLY A 105 -3.25 10.86 13.48
CA GLY A 105 -4.43 10.24 14.07
C GLY A 105 -5.24 9.36 13.11
N ALA A 106 -4.68 8.97 11.97
CA ALA A 106 -5.31 8.01 11.07
C ALA A 106 -5.36 6.62 11.72
N GLN A 107 -6.45 5.88 11.51
CA GLN A 107 -6.82 4.66 12.23
C GLN A 107 -7.14 3.50 11.28
N GLY A 108 -6.94 2.30 11.78
CA GLY A 108 -7.33 1.05 11.13
C GLY A 108 -6.47 0.67 9.93
N PRO A 109 -6.78 -0.47 9.28
CA PRO A 109 -5.96 -1.04 8.22
C PRO A 109 -5.91 -0.17 6.95
N MET A 110 -6.89 0.71 6.75
CA MET A 110 -6.97 1.64 5.64
C MET A 110 -6.64 3.09 6.04
N GLN A 111 -6.18 3.32 7.28
CA GLN A 111 -5.68 4.61 7.83
C GLN A 111 -6.66 5.78 7.63
N PHE A 112 -7.89 5.62 8.10
CA PHE A 112 -8.89 6.69 8.08
C PHE A 112 -8.65 7.76 9.14
N ILE A 113 -8.72 9.02 8.73
CA ILE A 113 -8.90 10.14 9.66
C ILE A 113 -10.32 10.04 10.26
N PRO A 114 -10.53 10.30 11.57
CA PRO A 114 -11.81 10.09 12.24
C PRO A 114 -13.00 10.80 11.58
N SER A 115 -12.82 12.02 11.08
CA SER A 115 -13.89 12.76 10.37
C SER A 115 -14.27 12.11 9.03
N THR A 116 -13.30 11.57 8.30
CA THR A 116 -13.55 10.86 7.05
C THR A 116 -14.25 9.53 7.34
N TRP A 117 -13.84 8.82 8.41
CA TRP A 117 -14.52 7.60 8.84
C TRP A 117 -15.98 7.86 9.20
N ALA A 118 -16.26 8.92 9.97
CA ALA A 118 -17.63 9.30 10.32
C ALA A 118 -18.52 9.55 9.10
N ALA A 119 -17.95 10.06 8.00
CA ALA A 119 -18.69 10.34 6.76
C ALA A 119 -18.84 9.11 5.85
N TYR A 120 -17.85 8.23 5.78
CA TYR A 120 -17.78 7.17 4.76
C TYR A 120 -17.69 5.76 5.31
N GLY A 121 -17.53 5.55 6.62
CA GLY A 121 -17.33 4.26 7.26
C GLY A 121 -18.58 3.38 7.40
N LEU A 122 -19.72 3.80 6.86
CA LEU A 122 -20.98 3.01 6.78
C LEU A 122 -21.49 2.50 8.14
N GLY A 123 -21.06 3.10 9.25
CA GLY A 123 -21.43 2.67 10.60
C GLY A 123 -20.69 1.42 11.11
N GLY A 124 -19.64 0.98 10.39
CA GLY A 124 -18.79 -0.15 10.78
C GLY A 124 -17.70 0.23 11.80
N ASP A 125 -16.80 -0.73 12.08
CA ASP A 125 -15.62 -0.53 12.92
C ASP A 125 -14.38 -0.24 12.03
N VAL A 126 -13.72 0.90 12.26
CA VAL A 126 -12.54 1.33 11.51
C VAL A 126 -11.35 0.37 11.66
N HIS A 127 -11.34 -0.45 12.71
CA HIS A 127 -10.27 -1.42 12.99
C HIS A 127 -10.53 -2.81 12.39
N GLU A 128 -11.76 -3.08 11.90
CA GLU A 128 -12.10 -4.32 11.23
C GLU A 128 -11.79 -4.21 9.73
N GLU A 129 -11.02 -5.15 9.20
CA GLU A 129 -10.53 -5.12 7.82
C GLU A 129 -11.65 -5.00 6.80
N ARG A 130 -12.71 -5.79 6.95
CA ARG A 130 -13.83 -5.76 6.02
C ARG A 130 -14.52 -4.40 5.99
N ASP A 131 -14.78 -3.84 7.15
CA ASP A 131 -15.50 -2.56 7.27
C ASP A 131 -14.62 -1.42 6.77
N ALA A 132 -13.33 -1.42 7.11
CA ALA A 132 -12.38 -0.42 6.63
C ALA A 132 -12.21 -0.46 5.10
N ILE A 133 -12.15 -1.66 4.49
CA ILE A 133 -12.08 -1.82 3.02
C ILE A 133 -13.36 -1.30 2.36
N LEU A 134 -14.53 -1.62 2.89
CA LEU A 134 -15.81 -1.11 2.38
C LEU A 134 -15.90 0.42 2.51
N GLY A 135 -15.47 0.98 3.64
CA GLY A 135 -15.38 2.43 3.84
C GLY A 135 -14.45 3.11 2.84
N ALA A 136 -13.29 2.50 2.56
CA ALA A 136 -12.34 3.01 1.57
C ALA A 136 -12.90 3.02 0.16
N ALA A 137 -13.58 1.95 -0.24
CA ALA A 137 -14.25 1.87 -1.53
C ALA A 137 -15.38 2.92 -1.64
N ASN A 138 -16.19 3.10 -0.59
CA ASN A 138 -17.21 4.14 -0.52
C ASN A 138 -16.60 5.54 -0.67
N TYR A 139 -15.50 5.83 0.04
CA TYR A 139 -14.83 7.13 -0.04
C TYR A 139 -14.21 7.38 -1.42
N LEU A 140 -13.52 6.41 -2.00
CA LEU A 140 -12.94 6.53 -3.34
C LEU A 140 -14.02 6.70 -4.42
N SER A 141 -15.11 5.94 -4.34
CA SER A 141 -16.25 6.07 -5.25
C SER A 141 -16.88 7.46 -5.16
N ALA A 142 -17.14 7.97 -3.95
CA ALA A 142 -17.65 9.32 -3.73
C ALA A 142 -16.69 10.41 -4.20
N SER A 143 -15.39 10.10 -4.28
CA SER A 143 -14.34 11.03 -4.73
C SER A 143 -14.03 10.95 -6.23
N GLY A 144 -14.77 10.13 -7.00
CA GLY A 144 -14.71 10.10 -8.48
C GLY A 144 -14.22 8.77 -9.09
N ALA A 145 -13.81 7.78 -8.28
CA ALA A 145 -13.48 6.45 -8.81
C ALA A 145 -14.74 5.73 -9.32
N PRO A 146 -14.64 4.87 -10.35
CA PRO A 146 -13.44 4.53 -11.10
C PRO A 146 -13.09 5.52 -12.23
N SER A 147 -13.94 6.51 -12.51
CA SER A 147 -13.79 7.42 -13.67
C SER A 147 -12.55 8.31 -13.56
N ASP A 148 -12.16 8.69 -12.34
CA ASP A 148 -10.95 9.47 -12.04
C ASP A 148 -10.23 8.92 -10.79
N TYR A 149 -9.50 7.81 -10.96
CA TYR A 149 -8.68 7.28 -9.88
C TYR A 149 -7.61 8.25 -9.39
N ARG A 150 -7.05 9.07 -10.28
CA ARG A 150 -6.01 10.03 -9.89
C ARG A 150 -6.56 11.08 -8.91
N GLY A 151 -7.71 11.66 -9.23
CA GLY A 151 -8.41 12.61 -8.36
C GLY A 151 -8.86 11.97 -7.05
N ALA A 152 -9.50 10.78 -7.12
CA ALA A 152 -9.98 10.05 -5.96
C ALA A 152 -8.85 9.69 -4.98
N LEU A 153 -7.71 9.19 -5.49
CA LEU A 153 -6.54 8.88 -4.67
C LEU A 153 -5.88 10.13 -4.09
N PHE A 154 -5.90 11.26 -4.81
CA PHE A 154 -5.40 12.52 -4.29
C PHE A 154 -6.31 13.09 -3.19
N HIS A 155 -7.63 12.84 -3.25
CA HIS A 155 -8.55 13.13 -2.14
C HIS A 155 -8.28 12.24 -0.93
N TYR A 156 -7.94 10.96 -1.16
CA TYR A 156 -7.62 10.02 -0.10
C TYR A 156 -6.35 10.43 0.66
N ASN A 157 -5.29 10.73 -0.09
CA ASN A 157 -4.04 11.27 0.43
C ASN A 157 -3.44 12.29 -0.56
N PRO A 158 -3.40 13.61 -0.23
CA PRO A 158 -3.02 14.68 -1.16
C PRO A 158 -1.51 14.76 -1.40
N VAL A 159 -0.87 13.61 -1.61
CA VAL A 159 0.55 13.46 -1.89
C VAL A 159 0.73 12.84 -3.29
N PRO A 160 1.33 13.54 -4.28
CA PRO A 160 1.52 12.99 -5.62
C PRO A 160 2.30 11.66 -5.65
N ALA A 161 3.28 11.49 -4.75
CA ALA A 161 4.03 10.26 -4.58
C ALA A 161 3.14 9.08 -4.15
N TYR A 162 2.16 9.33 -3.28
CA TYR A 162 1.16 8.35 -2.88
C TYR A 162 0.31 7.87 -4.08
N VAL A 163 -0.22 8.82 -4.86
CA VAL A 163 -1.00 8.50 -6.06
C VAL A 163 -0.18 7.68 -7.05
N THR A 164 1.09 8.06 -7.28
CA THR A 164 2.01 7.31 -8.14
C THR A 164 2.23 5.89 -7.64
N ALA A 165 2.43 5.71 -6.34
CA ALA A 165 2.70 4.41 -5.74
C ALA A 165 1.46 3.50 -5.77
N VAL A 166 0.28 4.00 -5.35
CA VAL A 166 -0.97 3.22 -5.40
C VAL A 166 -1.25 2.78 -6.83
N THR A 167 -1.23 3.72 -7.79
CA THR A 167 -1.47 3.42 -9.21
C THR A 167 -0.46 2.40 -9.74
N GLY A 168 0.81 2.52 -9.36
CA GLY A 168 1.87 1.59 -9.80
C GLY A 168 1.63 0.16 -9.32
N TYR A 169 1.30 -0.04 -8.04
CA TYR A 169 1.00 -1.36 -7.47
C TYR A 169 -0.34 -1.91 -7.98
N ALA A 170 -1.38 -1.09 -8.09
CA ALA A 170 -2.67 -1.50 -8.64
C ALA A 170 -2.52 -2.00 -10.08
N ASN A 171 -1.89 -1.22 -10.96
CA ASN A 171 -1.64 -1.62 -12.35
C ASN A 171 -0.75 -2.86 -12.48
N ALA A 172 0.13 -3.12 -11.50
CA ALA A 172 0.91 -4.35 -11.49
C ALA A 172 0.03 -5.57 -11.19
N MET A 173 -0.85 -5.47 -10.19
CA MET A 173 -1.81 -6.54 -9.84
C MET A 173 -2.88 -6.75 -10.92
N GLU A 174 -3.31 -5.69 -11.62
CA GLU A 174 -4.22 -5.79 -12.77
C GLU A 174 -3.62 -6.64 -13.91
N ARG A 175 -2.32 -6.44 -14.18
CA ARG A 175 -1.61 -7.23 -15.22
C ARG A 175 -1.31 -8.66 -14.79
N ASP A 176 -1.03 -8.87 -13.52
CA ASP A 176 -0.70 -10.16 -12.92
C ASP A 176 -1.29 -10.25 -11.50
N PRO A 177 -2.50 -10.84 -11.37
CA PRO A 177 -3.17 -10.98 -10.07
C PRO A 177 -2.38 -11.77 -9.01
N ASP A 178 -1.42 -12.60 -9.41
CA ASP A 178 -0.58 -13.35 -8.47
C ASP A 178 0.38 -12.43 -7.69
N LEU A 179 0.65 -11.21 -8.20
CA LEU A 179 1.42 -10.21 -7.47
C LEU A 179 0.74 -9.75 -6.17
N PHE A 180 -0.58 -9.91 -6.05
CA PHE A 180 -1.28 -9.70 -4.78
C PHE A 180 -0.67 -10.57 -3.66
N TYR A 181 -0.44 -11.85 -3.94
CA TYR A 181 0.16 -12.77 -2.95
C TYR A 181 1.64 -12.45 -2.67
N ALA A 182 2.35 -11.92 -3.66
CA ALA A 182 3.71 -11.43 -3.46
C ALA A 182 3.71 -10.21 -2.51
N TYR A 183 2.88 -9.21 -2.77
CA TYR A 183 2.75 -8.00 -1.95
C TYR A 183 2.17 -8.28 -0.56
N TYR A 184 1.22 -9.21 -0.46
CA TYR A 184 0.70 -9.68 0.82
C TYR A 184 1.82 -10.18 1.73
N ASN A 185 2.85 -10.83 1.20
CA ASN A 185 3.97 -11.34 1.97
C ASN A 185 5.05 -10.29 2.27
N TRP A 186 4.93 -9.06 1.75
CA TRP A 186 5.89 -8.01 2.04
C TRP A 186 5.84 -7.60 3.51
N GLN A 187 7.05 -7.41 4.06
CA GLN A 187 7.25 -7.07 5.47
C GLN A 187 7.22 -5.56 5.68
N VAL A 188 7.04 -5.14 6.93
CA VAL A 188 7.14 -3.75 7.32
C VAL A 188 8.61 -3.37 7.43
N PHE A 189 9.02 -2.36 6.67
CA PHE A 189 10.34 -1.75 6.74
C PHE A 189 10.21 -0.26 7.05
N VAL A 190 11.05 0.21 7.96
CA VAL A 190 11.22 1.62 8.27
C VAL A 190 12.58 2.07 7.76
N ARG A 191 12.61 3.14 6.96
CA ARG A 191 13.86 3.77 6.53
C ARG A 191 14.36 4.69 7.63
N THR A 192 15.50 4.34 8.22
CA THR A 192 16.18 5.18 9.22
C THR A 192 17.41 5.87 8.63
N THR A 193 17.96 6.84 9.36
CA THR A 193 19.23 7.47 9.01
C THR A 193 20.43 6.51 9.01
N HIS A 194 20.25 5.30 9.53
CA HIS A 194 21.26 4.23 9.58
C HIS A 194 20.96 3.07 8.64
N GLY A 195 19.94 3.21 7.79
CA GLY A 195 19.48 2.19 6.84
C GLY A 195 18.09 1.65 7.15
N ASP A 196 17.71 0.61 6.39
CA ASP A 196 16.41 -0.02 6.51
C ASP A 196 16.32 -0.98 7.68
N VAL A 197 15.33 -0.79 8.54
CA VAL A 197 15.03 -1.69 9.66
C VAL A 197 13.72 -2.43 9.38
N ARG A 198 13.74 -3.76 9.41
CA ARG A 198 12.54 -4.59 9.34
C ARG A 198 11.90 -4.69 10.72
N LEU A 199 10.62 -4.34 10.81
CA LEU A 199 9.82 -4.56 12.00
C LEU A 199 9.15 -5.94 11.94
N THR A 200 9.24 -6.70 13.02
CA THR A 200 8.88 -8.13 13.03
C THR A 200 7.74 -8.49 13.98
N GLY A 201 7.07 -7.52 14.56
CA GLY A 201 5.87 -7.74 15.34
C GLY A 201 6.10 -8.19 16.79
N PRO A 202 5.02 -8.35 17.57
CA PRO A 202 5.09 -8.65 18.99
C PRO A 202 5.74 -10.02 19.20
N GLY A 203 6.74 -10.05 20.06
CA GLY A 203 7.41 -11.29 20.46
C GLY A 203 8.69 -11.64 19.70
N LEU A 204 9.22 -10.74 18.89
CA LEU A 204 10.53 -10.90 18.25
C LEU A 204 11.48 -9.79 18.64
#